data_9f8b834f8761b022224576b2bebac450
#
_entry.id   9f8b834f8761b022224576b2bebac450
#
_cell.length_a   1.000
_cell.length_b   1.000
_cell.length_c   1.000
_cell.angle_alpha   90.00
_cell.angle_beta   90.00
_cell.angle_gamma   90.00
#
_symmetry.space_group_name_H-M   'P 1'
#
loop_
_entity.id
_entity.type
_entity.pdbx_description
1 polymer ?
#
loop_
_entity_poly.entity_id
_entity_poly.type
_entity_poly.pdbx_seq_one_letter_code
_entity_poly.pdbx_strand_id
1 'polypeptide(L)'
;KAHILKEYGYAHPINIEKLDFLEETKRLTDGKGVSVVYESIGKDTFEKSLDCVQRFGLVASFGWASGDVPPIDLAYLRNKGSLFITRPTISHYVAEAADFQHGAGELFDLVKKGALRIRIDNAYPLKEAATAHQDLAARKTSGSVILTV
;
A
#
# COMPACT_ATOMS: atom_id res chain seq x y z
N LYS A 1 9.80 0.74 -13.01
CA LYS A 1 8.48 0.83 -12.30
C LYS A 1 8.13 2.26 -11.87
N ALA A 2 9.11 3.14 -11.52
CA ALA A 2 8.82 4.51 -11.08
C ALA A 2 8.09 5.37 -12.14
N HIS A 3 8.34 5.18 -13.44
CA HIS A 3 7.63 5.87 -14.52
C HIS A 3 6.14 5.51 -14.54
N ILE A 4 5.80 4.25 -14.28
CA ILE A 4 4.41 3.79 -14.21
C ILE A 4 3.65 4.54 -13.11
N LEU A 5 4.26 4.71 -11.93
CA LEU A 5 3.64 5.42 -10.83
C LEU A 5 3.32 6.88 -11.22
N LYS A 6 4.22 7.55 -11.94
CA LYS A 6 3.97 8.91 -12.45
C LYS A 6 2.80 8.97 -13.42
N GLU A 7 2.65 7.99 -14.31
CA GLU A 7 1.53 7.89 -15.25
C GLU A 7 0.18 7.72 -14.52
N TYR A 8 0.21 7.14 -13.31
CA TYR A 8 -0.96 6.99 -12.44
C TYR A 8 -1.17 8.14 -11.45
N GLY A 9 -0.44 9.25 -11.61
CA GLY A 9 -0.65 10.46 -10.83
C GLY A 9 0.10 10.53 -9.50
N TYR A 10 1.01 9.58 -9.23
CA TYR A 10 1.88 9.67 -8.04
C TYR A 10 2.90 10.79 -8.24
N ALA A 11 2.83 11.83 -7.40
CA ALA A 11 3.67 13.01 -7.52
C ALA A 11 5.16 12.70 -7.28
N HIS A 12 5.46 11.87 -6.29
CA HIS A 12 6.81 11.60 -5.81
C HIS A 12 7.08 10.10 -5.62
N PRO A 13 7.26 9.32 -6.70
CA PRO A 13 7.66 7.93 -6.60
C PRO A 13 9.08 7.80 -6.06
N ILE A 14 9.26 7.12 -4.92
CA ILE A 14 10.55 6.90 -4.29
C ILE A 14 11.03 5.47 -4.59
N ASN A 15 12.22 5.33 -5.18
CA ASN A 15 12.85 4.03 -5.34
C ASN A 15 13.65 3.69 -4.09
N ILE A 16 13.09 2.83 -3.23
CA ILE A 16 13.67 2.43 -1.94
C ILE A 16 14.96 1.59 -2.06
N GLU A 17 15.30 1.08 -3.24
CA GLU A 17 16.57 0.43 -3.49
C GLU A 17 17.72 1.44 -3.64
N LYS A 18 17.41 2.70 -3.93
CA LYS A 18 18.38 3.76 -4.21
C LYS A 18 18.35 4.89 -3.20
N LEU A 19 17.22 5.12 -2.56
CA LEU A 19 16.97 6.26 -1.69
C LEU A 19 16.32 5.78 -0.38
N ASP A 20 16.65 6.46 0.71
CA ASP A 20 15.96 6.29 1.96
C ASP A 20 14.61 7.01 1.90
N PHE A 21 13.52 6.27 2.06
CA PHE A 21 12.18 6.86 1.93
C PHE A 21 11.83 7.81 3.08
N LEU A 22 12.43 7.67 4.26
CA LEU A 22 12.25 8.60 5.37
C LEU A 22 12.89 9.95 5.05
N GLU A 23 14.16 9.93 4.61
CA GLU A 23 14.89 11.15 4.25
C GLU A 23 14.20 11.89 3.08
N GLU A 24 13.74 11.14 2.07
CA GLU A 24 13.00 11.71 0.96
C GLU A 24 11.63 12.27 1.39
N THR A 25 10.93 11.59 2.29
CA THR A 25 9.67 12.12 2.84
C THR A 25 9.92 13.42 3.59
N LYS A 26 10.92 13.47 4.44
CA LYS A 26 11.31 14.70 5.16
C LYS A 26 11.69 15.83 4.21
N ARG A 27 12.48 15.52 3.19
CA ARG A 27 12.88 16.51 2.17
C ARG A 27 11.68 17.10 1.45
N LEU A 28 10.70 16.25 1.05
CA LEU A 28 9.50 16.64 0.30
C LEU A 28 8.46 17.39 1.15
N THR A 29 8.57 17.29 2.48
CA THR A 29 7.61 17.88 3.43
C THR A 29 8.23 18.97 4.32
N ASP A 30 9.41 19.47 3.97
CA ASP A 30 10.16 20.43 4.78
C ASP A 30 10.33 19.98 6.24
N GLY A 31 10.61 18.70 6.43
CA GLY A 31 10.80 18.06 7.73
C GLY A 31 9.55 17.75 8.53
N LYS A 32 8.36 18.17 8.05
CA LYS A 32 7.10 18.02 8.79
C LYS A 32 6.57 16.59 8.82
N GLY A 33 6.82 15.82 7.76
CA GLY A 33 6.22 14.51 7.55
C GLY A 33 4.82 14.59 6.89
N VAL A 34 4.23 13.43 6.65
CA VAL A 34 2.92 13.29 6.01
C VAL A 34 1.81 13.09 7.05
N SER A 35 0.58 13.45 6.71
CA SER A 35 -0.57 13.26 7.61
C SER A 35 -0.97 11.80 7.76
N VAL A 36 -0.81 10.99 6.71
CA VAL A 36 -1.20 9.58 6.69
C VAL A 36 -0.14 8.76 5.98
N VAL A 37 0.18 7.60 6.55
CA VAL A 37 0.97 6.53 5.90
C VAL A 37 0.10 5.29 5.74
N TYR A 38 -0.03 4.79 4.52
CA TYR A 38 -0.61 3.48 4.22
C TYR A 38 0.52 2.45 4.15
N GLU A 39 0.62 1.61 5.18
CA GLU A 39 1.72 0.67 5.39
C GLU A 39 1.28 -0.77 5.08
N SER A 40 1.90 -1.38 4.06
CA SER A 40 1.56 -2.73 3.58
C SER A 40 2.69 -3.75 3.68
N ILE A 41 3.90 -3.29 4.05
CA ILE A 41 5.10 -4.14 4.05
C ILE A 41 5.28 -4.85 5.41
N GLY A 42 5.08 -4.13 6.52
CA GLY A 42 5.15 -4.68 7.86
C GLY A 42 6.52 -4.54 8.50
N LYS A 43 7.07 -5.65 9.04
CA LYS A 43 8.26 -5.68 9.89
C LYS A 43 9.41 -4.80 9.42
N ASP A 44 9.73 -4.82 8.13
CA ASP A 44 10.96 -4.17 7.62
C ASP A 44 10.83 -2.65 7.47
N THR A 45 9.60 -2.12 7.40
CA THR A 45 9.39 -0.69 7.09
C THR A 45 8.57 0.04 8.14
N PHE A 46 7.86 -0.66 9.01
CA PHE A 46 6.87 -0.07 9.90
C PHE A 46 7.44 1.00 10.83
N GLU A 47 8.57 0.74 11.49
CA GLU A 47 9.18 1.70 12.42
C GLU A 47 9.59 2.99 11.70
N LYS A 48 10.22 2.85 10.54
CA LYS A 48 10.59 3.99 9.69
C LYS A 48 9.37 4.71 9.12
N SER A 49 8.27 4.00 8.88
CA SER A 49 7.00 4.57 8.47
C SER A 49 6.38 5.47 9.54
N LEU A 50 6.56 5.13 10.83
CA LEU A 50 6.17 6.02 11.94
C LEU A 50 6.98 7.33 11.97
N ASP A 51 8.24 7.30 11.53
CA ASP A 51 9.09 8.49 11.45
C ASP A 51 8.73 9.41 10.27
N CYS A 52 8.02 8.89 9.28
CA CYS A 52 7.51 9.68 8.16
C CYS A 52 6.27 10.50 8.51
N VAL A 53 5.59 10.18 9.61
CA VAL A 53 4.31 10.80 9.97
C VAL A 53 4.52 12.08 10.77
N GLN A 54 3.74 13.12 10.47
CA GLN A 54 3.71 14.36 11.25
C GLN A 54 3.02 14.16 12.62
N ARG A 55 3.14 15.13 13.51
CA ARG A 55 2.39 15.14 14.77
C ARG A 55 0.90 14.93 14.52
N PHE A 56 0.27 14.07 15.36
CA PHE A 56 -1.15 13.69 15.27
C PHE A 56 -1.54 13.01 13.95
N GLY A 57 -0.57 12.50 13.19
CA GLY A 57 -0.83 11.77 11.97
C GLY A 57 -1.14 10.29 12.22
N LEU A 58 -1.54 9.61 11.17
CA LEU A 58 -2.05 8.24 11.19
C LEU A 58 -1.16 7.29 10.40
N VAL A 59 -0.86 6.12 10.96
CA VAL A 59 -0.35 4.97 10.22
C VAL A 59 -1.45 3.91 10.11
N ALA A 60 -1.90 3.66 8.89
CA ALA A 60 -2.82 2.57 8.57
C ALA A 60 -2.01 1.34 8.12
N SER A 61 -1.73 0.44 9.06
CA SER A 61 -0.95 -0.78 8.80
C SER A 61 -1.88 -1.90 8.37
N PHE A 62 -2.03 -2.14 7.06
CA PHE A 62 -2.97 -3.11 6.52
C PHE A 62 -2.32 -4.36 5.91
N GLY A 63 -0.98 -4.40 5.81
CA GLY A 63 -0.25 -5.53 5.25
C GLY A 63 0.88 -6.03 6.15
N TRP A 64 1.47 -7.16 5.76
CA TRP A 64 2.61 -7.81 6.44
C TRP A 64 3.52 -8.56 5.46
N ALA A 65 3.76 -7.99 4.29
CA ALA A 65 4.53 -8.64 3.23
C ALA A 65 5.94 -9.08 3.65
N SER A 66 6.55 -8.40 4.64
CA SER A 66 7.85 -8.74 5.23
C SER A 66 7.75 -9.43 6.60
N GLY A 67 6.54 -9.73 7.05
CA GLY A 67 6.27 -10.31 8.36
C GLY A 67 5.54 -9.35 9.31
N ASP A 68 5.16 -9.89 10.47
CA ASP A 68 4.38 -9.16 11.46
C ASP A 68 5.18 -8.03 12.09
N VAL A 69 4.50 -6.92 12.34
CA VAL A 69 5.03 -5.81 13.12
C VAL A 69 5.23 -6.25 14.57
N PRO A 70 6.41 -6.00 15.17
CA PRO A 70 6.65 -6.34 16.57
C PRO A 70 5.74 -5.52 17.50
N PRO A 71 5.56 -5.97 18.77
CA PRO A 71 4.83 -5.19 19.78
C PRO A 71 5.39 -3.78 19.92
N ILE A 72 4.50 -2.79 20.07
CA ILE A 72 4.86 -1.37 20.16
C ILE A 72 4.53 -0.87 21.57
N ASP A 73 5.48 -0.19 22.18
CA ASP A 73 5.23 0.57 23.40
C ASP A 73 4.43 1.84 23.07
N LEU A 74 3.34 2.09 23.80
CA LEU A 74 2.54 3.30 23.65
C LEU A 74 3.34 4.59 23.92
N ALA A 75 4.36 4.52 24.78
CA ALA A 75 5.26 5.63 24.99
C ALA A 75 6.00 6.05 23.72
N TYR A 76 6.28 5.11 22.83
CA TYR A 76 6.89 5.36 21.53
C TYR A 76 6.02 6.28 20.66
N LEU A 77 4.71 6.00 20.58
CA LEU A 77 3.75 6.82 19.83
C LEU A 77 3.64 8.24 20.39
N ARG A 78 3.60 8.35 21.74
CA ARG A 78 3.60 9.66 22.42
C ARG A 78 4.84 10.47 22.04
N ASN A 79 6.01 9.85 22.14
CA ASN A 79 7.30 10.52 21.92
C ASN A 79 7.51 10.94 20.45
N LYS A 80 6.90 10.22 19.50
CA LYS A 80 6.94 10.56 18.07
C LYS A 80 5.89 11.59 17.65
N GLY A 81 5.10 12.13 18.58
CA GLY A 81 4.16 13.22 18.28
C GLY A 81 2.69 12.84 18.44
N SER A 82 2.35 11.97 19.40
CA SER A 82 0.98 11.52 19.67
C SER A 82 0.32 10.92 18.44
N LEU A 83 0.97 9.95 17.83
CA LEU A 83 0.54 9.32 16.59
C LEU A 83 -0.65 8.40 16.79
N PHE A 84 -1.43 8.22 15.73
CA PHE A 84 -2.48 7.21 15.64
C PHE A 84 -1.99 6.01 14.84
N ILE A 85 -2.37 4.82 15.26
CA ILE A 85 -2.16 3.58 14.50
C ILE A 85 -3.51 2.86 14.38
N THR A 86 -3.80 2.37 13.19
CA THR A 86 -4.91 1.45 12.96
C THR A 86 -4.45 0.24 12.18
N ARG A 87 -5.08 -0.91 12.45
CA ARG A 87 -4.86 -2.17 11.75
C ARG A 87 -6.15 -2.61 11.07
N PRO A 88 -6.52 -1.97 9.93
CA PRO A 88 -7.74 -2.33 9.23
C PRO A 88 -7.63 -3.70 8.57
N THR A 89 -8.74 -4.41 8.50
CA THR A 89 -8.90 -5.61 7.68
C THR A 89 -10.20 -5.52 6.90
N ILE A 90 -10.15 -5.86 5.62
CA ILE A 90 -11.30 -5.76 4.70
C ILE A 90 -12.50 -6.56 5.23
N SER A 91 -12.28 -7.70 5.88
CA SER A 91 -13.36 -8.53 6.41
C SER A 91 -14.28 -7.82 7.41
N HIS A 92 -13.77 -6.83 8.15
CA HIS A 92 -14.60 -6.05 9.07
C HIS A 92 -15.44 -4.99 8.32
N TYR A 93 -14.92 -4.45 7.22
CA TYR A 93 -15.62 -3.44 6.42
C TYR A 93 -16.71 -4.03 5.52
N VAL A 94 -16.61 -5.33 5.22
CA VAL A 94 -17.57 -6.03 4.34
C VAL A 94 -18.22 -7.22 5.07
N ALA A 95 -18.36 -7.13 6.39
CA ALA A 95 -18.94 -8.19 7.21
C ALA A 95 -20.39 -8.48 6.85
N GLU A 96 -21.14 -7.43 6.54
CA GLU A 96 -22.54 -7.54 6.10
C GLU A 96 -22.61 -7.54 4.58
N ALA A 97 -23.56 -8.33 4.03
CA ALA A 97 -23.76 -8.42 2.58
C ALA A 97 -24.07 -7.06 1.94
N ALA A 98 -24.78 -6.19 2.64
CA ALA A 98 -25.09 -4.85 2.17
C ALA A 98 -23.83 -3.97 2.04
N ASP A 99 -22.91 -4.03 3.01
CA ASP A 99 -21.66 -3.28 2.98
C ASP A 99 -20.77 -3.77 1.85
N PHE A 100 -20.70 -5.11 1.67
CA PHE A 100 -19.97 -5.70 0.54
C PHE A 100 -20.52 -5.21 -0.80
N GLN A 101 -21.83 -5.28 -1.02
CA GLN A 101 -22.46 -4.85 -2.26
C GLN A 101 -22.29 -3.35 -2.51
N HIS A 102 -22.41 -2.54 -1.47
CA HIS A 102 -22.20 -1.10 -1.56
C HIS A 102 -20.77 -0.78 -1.99
N GLY A 103 -19.78 -1.29 -1.25
CA GLY A 103 -18.36 -1.04 -1.54
C GLY A 103 -17.92 -1.59 -2.90
N ALA A 104 -18.39 -2.77 -3.29
CA ALA A 104 -18.12 -3.33 -4.61
C ALA A 104 -18.78 -2.49 -5.73
N GLY A 105 -20.00 -1.99 -5.51
CA GLY A 105 -20.70 -1.10 -6.43
C GLY A 105 -19.92 0.20 -6.66
N GLU A 106 -19.50 0.86 -5.59
CA GLU A 106 -18.68 2.08 -5.68
C GLU A 106 -17.37 1.84 -6.45
N LEU A 107 -16.68 0.73 -6.14
CA LEU A 107 -15.44 0.37 -6.82
C LEU A 107 -15.65 0.19 -8.33
N PHE A 108 -16.67 -0.58 -8.74
CA PHE A 108 -16.97 -0.80 -10.15
C PHE A 108 -17.42 0.48 -10.85
N ASP A 109 -18.13 1.36 -10.18
CA ASP A 109 -18.51 2.65 -10.73
C ASP A 109 -17.31 3.56 -10.99
N LEU A 110 -16.32 3.57 -10.08
CA LEU A 110 -15.07 4.30 -10.27
C LEU A 110 -14.28 3.77 -11.48
N VAL A 111 -14.25 2.43 -11.65
CA VAL A 111 -13.63 1.79 -12.82
C VAL A 111 -14.38 2.17 -14.11
N LYS A 112 -15.71 2.06 -14.13
CA LYS A 112 -16.54 2.43 -15.30
C LYS A 112 -16.36 3.89 -15.70
N LYS A 113 -16.28 4.79 -14.74
CA LYS A 113 -16.05 6.24 -14.96
C LYS A 113 -14.61 6.56 -15.37
N GLY A 114 -13.70 5.59 -15.37
CA GLY A 114 -12.28 5.81 -15.64
C GLY A 114 -11.52 6.57 -14.54
N ALA A 115 -12.17 6.81 -13.40
CA ALA A 115 -11.54 7.46 -12.24
C ALA A 115 -10.53 6.51 -11.55
N LEU A 116 -10.79 5.20 -11.59
CA LEU A 116 -9.86 4.17 -11.15
C LEU A 116 -9.42 3.35 -12.37
N ARG A 117 -8.13 3.37 -12.65
CA ARG A 117 -7.52 2.61 -13.75
C ARG A 117 -6.80 1.39 -13.19
N ILE A 118 -7.27 0.21 -13.57
CA ILE A 118 -6.64 -1.07 -13.20
C ILE A 118 -5.68 -1.47 -14.32
N ARG A 119 -4.41 -1.62 -13.97
CA ARG A 119 -3.38 -2.05 -14.92
C ARG A 119 -3.32 -3.58 -14.95
N ILE A 120 -3.53 -4.15 -16.12
CA ILE A 120 -3.36 -5.57 -16.40
C ILE A 120 -2.24 -5.69 -17.44
N ASP A 121 -1.03 -6.03 -16.98
CA ASP A 121 0.14 -6.11 -17.86
C ASP A 121 0.40 -7.53 -18.37
N ASN A 122 -0.02 -8.54 -17.60
CA ASN A 122 0.27 -9.93 -17.89
C ASN A 122 -1.00 -10.78 -17.83
N ALA A 123 -1.27 -11.51 -18.89
CA ALA A 123 -2.31 -12.52 -18.96
C ALA A 123 -1.67 -13.87 -19.30
N TYR A 124 -1.98 -14.90 -18.55
CA TYR A 124 -1.51 -16.26 -18.78
C TYR A 124 -2.70 -17.18 -19.00
N PRO A 125 -2.62 -18.19 -19.89
CA PRO A 125 -3.61 -19.25 -19.90
C PRO A 125 -3.68 -19.95 -18.52
N LEU A 126 -4.85 -20.38 -18.08
CA LEU A 126 -5.04 -21.05 -16.79
C LEU A 126 -4.08 -22.25 -16.59
N LYS A 127 -3.80 -23.01 -17.66
CA LYS A 127 -2.83 -24.10 -17.65
C LYS A 127 -1.39 -23.69 -17.32
N GLU A 128 -1.07 -22.40 -17.43
CA GLU A 128 0.25 -21.82 -17.15
C GLU A 128 0.27 -21.09 -15.80
N ALA A 129 -0.68 -21.35 -14.90
CA ALA A 129 -0.75 -20.72 -13.58
C ALA A 129 0.56 -20.85 -12.78
N ALA A 130 1.27 -21.99 -12.87
CA ALA A 130 2.56 -22.18 -12.23
C ALA A 130 3.61 -21.15 -12.71
N THR A 131 3.67 -20.90 -14.00
CA THR A 131 4.57 -19.88 -14.60
C THR A 131 4.19 -18.48 -14.13
N ALA A 132 2.89 -18.15 -14.10
CA ALA A 132 2.39 -16.87 -13.61
C ALA A 132 2.82 -16.62 -12.16
N HIS A 133 2.71 -17.63 -11.28
CA HIS A 133 3.18 -17.55 -9.89
C HIS A 133 4.69 -17.36 -9.77
N GLN A 134 5.46 -18.09 -10.58
CA GLN A 134 6.93 -17.96 -10.60
C GLN A 134 7.36 -16.55 -11.03
N ASP A 135 6.75 -16.00 -12.08
CA ASP A 135 7.07 -14.68 -12.57
C ASP A 135 6.64 -13.57 -11.60
N LEU A 136 5.52 -13.74 -10.92
CA LEU A 136 5.08 -12.84 -9.85
C LEU A 136 6.08 -12.85 -8.67
N ALA A 137 6.48 -14.04 -8.20
CA ALA A 137 7.46 -14.19 -7.13
C ALA A 137 8.83 -13.63 -7.50
N ALA A 138 9.24 -13.79 -8.75
CA ALA A 138 10.49 -13.23 -9.29
C ALA A 138 10.42 -11.72 -9.59
N ARG A 139 9.29 -11.04 -9.27
CA ARG A 139 9.06 -9.61 -9.54
C ARG A 139 9.21 -9.19 -11.01
N LYS A 140 9.02 -10.12 -11.94
CA LYS A 140 9.08 -9.86 -13.40
C LYS A 140 7.82 -9.15 -13.90
N THR A 141 6.71 -9.27 -13.19
CA THR A 141 5.43 -8.66 -13.56
C THR A 141 5.26 -7.27 -12.94
N SER A 142 4.35 -6.49 -13.51
CA SER A 142 3.83 -5.23 -12.97
C SER A 142 2.32 -5.17 -13.21
N GLY A 143 1.59 -4.38 -12.39
CA GLY A 143 0.13 -4.38 -12.45
C GLY A 143 -0.49 -5.70 -11.96
N SER A 144 -1.74 -5.92 -12.30
CA SER A 144 -2.45 -7.17 -12.01
C SER A 144 -2.06 -8.25 -13.03
N VAL A 145 -1.90 -9.46 -12.52
CA VAL A 145 -1.73 -10.68 -13.34
C VAL A 145 -3.05 -11.41 -13.38
N ILE A 146 -3.52 -11.77 -14.57
CA ILE A 146 -4.77 -12.52 -14.75
C ILE A 146 -4.50 -13.87 -15.39
N LEU A 147 -5.37 -14.84 -15.07
CA LEU A 147 -5.44 -16.13 -15.75
C LEU A 147 -6.66 -16.14 -16.66
N THR A 148 -6.50 -16.58 -17.90
CA THR A 148 -7.57 -16.70 -18.89
C THR A 148 -7.96 -18.16 -19.10
N VAL A 149 -9.23 -18.44 -19.31
CA VAL A 149 -9.79 -19.73 -19.67
C VAL A 149 -10.00 -19.85 -21.16
#